data_35d3182d8c8089736af35383214df0ac
#
_entry.id   35d3182d8c8089736af35383214df0ac
#
_cell.length_a   1.000
_cell.length_b   1.000
_cell.length_c   1.000
_cell.angle_alpha   90.00
_cell.angle_beta   90.00
_cell.angle_gamma   90.00
#
_symmetry.space_group_name_H-M   'P 1'
#
loop_
_entity.id
_entity.type
_entity.pdbx_description
1 polymer ?
#
loop_
_entity_poly.entity_id
_entity_poly.type
_entity_poly.pdbx_seq_one_letter_code
_entity_poly.pdbx_strand_id
1 'polypeptide(L)'
;MTTETSGTTPTSATRRLARPYDETDLSSSAFWSSTAGEREVTFAHLRATNPVSWHRPVEKLLIEDPNDQGFWAVMSHAALVEVTKRNEDFLSGEGIVMESMPQELLDAGQGFIAMDPPRHTKVRRLLTSAFTPKQITRINTQIRGNAKRVVDDLAPQGEADFVTECAALLPMHNICDMMGVPEDVRRKVADEARYAGGWSDPELMGDQPPIPRLFEAMGYLREVAADLIGKRRNHPESDLLTNLVEAEVDGEKLSDDEIVSFFGLLTIAGNDTTRQSTSHAMKALTDFPDQRAWLMDDFDARIKTAVEEMVRWATPIMTFRRTAAHDCELAGQQITEGDKVVMFYASANWDTEVFTDPERFDLSRDPNPHVSFGGGGIHHCLGNQLARQQLAALFDELLHRLPDIEVCGAPSYTVSTFFHGVNHLPVRFSPSH
;
A
#
# COMPACT_ATOMS: atom_id res chain seq x y z
N MET A 1 -41.50 50.35 20.46
CA MET A 1 -40.23 49.65 20.86
C MET A 1 -40.55 48.17 20.88
N THR A 2 -40.29 47.50 19.79
CA THR A 2 -40.43 46.04 19.63
C THR A 2 -39.05 45.47 19.50
N THR A 3 -38.64 44.69 20.50
CA THR A 3 -37.35 43.98 20.55
C THR A 3 -37.47 42.73 19.70
N GLU A 4 -36.75 42.69 18.58
CA GLU A 4 -36.50 41.48 17.81
C GLU A 4 -35.48 40.60 18.57
N THR A 5 -35.89 39.41 18.95
CA THR A 5 -35.01 38.35 19.44
C THR A 5 -34.44 37.62 18.21
N SER A 6 -33.15 37.79 17.98
CA SER A 6 -32.38 37.03 17.00
C SER A 6 -32.29 35.58 17.45
N GLY A 7 -33.01 34.70 16.74
CA GLY A 7 -32.84 33.27 16.87
C GLY A 7 -31.53 32.84 16.23
N THR A 8 -30.57 32.45 17.01
CA THR A 8 -29.37 31.71 16.57
C THR A 8 -29.79 30.31 16.17
N THR A 9 -29.70 30.01 14.86
CA THR A 9 -29.83 28.65 14.34
C THR A 9 -28.73 27.79 14.98
N PRO A 10 -29.05 26.64 15.56
CA PRO A 10 -28.00 25.75 16.10
C PRO A 10 -27.19 25.18 14.92
N THR A 11 -25.86 25.34 14.98
CA THR A 11 -24.89 24.68 14.14
C THR A 11 -25.06 23.17 14.22
N SER A 12 -24.85 22.46 13.11
CA SER A 12 -25.10 21.02 12.88
C SER A 12 -24.27 20.03 13.73
N ALA A 13 -23.72 20.46 14.84
CA ALA A 13 -22.85 19.66 15.72
C ALA A 13 -23.59 18.71 16.69
N THR A 14 -24.90 18.48 16.51
CA THR A 14 -25.67 17.75 17.51
C THR A 14 -26.67 16.78 16.89
N ARG A 15 -26.21 15.61 16.53
CA ARG A 15 -26.95 14.33 16.60
C ARG A 15 -26.15 13.16 16.03
N ARG A 16 -24.93 12.91 16.47
CA ARG A 16 -24.39 11.56 16.30
C ARG A 16 -25.12 10.66 17.29
N LEU A 17 -25.95 9.76 16.76
CA LEU A 17 -26.61 8.73 17.55
C LEU A 17 -25.53 7.92 18.25
N ALA A 18 -25.66 7.67 19.57
CA ALA A 18 -24.82 6.73 20.30
C ALA A 18 -25.03 5.34 19.68
N ARG A 19 -24.13 4.92 18.81
CA ARG A 19 -24.14 3.59 18.20
C ARG A 19 -23.45 2.61 19.11
N PRO A 20 -24.00 1.43 19.35
CA PRO A 20 -23.27 0.38 20.05
C PRO A 20 -22.09 -0.07 19.20
N TYR A 21 -20.94 -0.22 19.82
CA TYR A 21 -19.80 -0.87 19.16
C TYR A 21 -20.05 -2.37 19.02
N ASP A 22 -19.54 -2.95 17.94
CA ASP A 22 -19.43 -4.40 17.83
C ASP A 22 -18.57 -4.94 18.98
N GLU A 23 -18.92 -6.12 19.48
CA GLU A 23 -18.20 -6.76 20.59
C GLU A 23 -16.84 -7.31 20.16
N THR A 24 -16.68 -7.55 18.84
CA THR A 24 -15.44 -8.05 18.24
C THR A 24 -14.36 -6.97 18.24
N ASP A 25 -13.21 -7.30 18.79
CA ASP A 25 -12.09 -6.35 18.86
C ASP A 25 -11.33 -6.25 17.55
N LEU A 26 -11.33 -5.05 16.96
CA LEU A 26 -10.49 -4.65 15.85
C LEU A 26 -9.61 -3.42 16.16
N SER A 27 -9.64 -2.98 17.42
CA SER A 27 -9.08 -1.68 17.83
C SER A 27 -7.82 -1.83 18.66
N SER A 28 -7.65 -2.96 19.37
CA SER A 28 -6.56 -3.13 20.30
C SER A 28 -5.21 -3.40 19.64
N SER A 29 -4.16 -2.96 20.29
CA SER A 29 -2.78 -3.31 19.91
C SER A 29 -2.53 -4.82 19.97
N ALA A 30 -3.22 -5.53 20.87
CA ALA A 30 -3.14 -6.98 21.00
C ALA A 30 -3.65 -7.68 19.74
N PHE A 31 -4.80 -7.23 19.19
CA PHE A 31 -5.34 -7.75 17.94
C PHE A 31 -4.35 -7.57 16.78
N TRP A 32 -3.79 -6.37 16.62
CA TRP A 32 -2.85 -6.10 15.51
C TRP A 32 -1.48 -6.78 15.68
N SER A 33 -1.14 -7.18 16.90
CA SER A 33 0.08 -7.98 17.19
C SER A 33 -0.11 -9.48 16.98
N SER A 34 -1.35 -9.94 16.75
CA SER A 34 -1.63 -11.35 16.48
C SER A 34 -1.21 -11.74 15.06
N THR A 35 -1.08 -13.05 14.84
CA THR A 35 -0.71 -13.60 13.52
C THR A 35 -1.82 -13.33 12.49
N ALA A 36 -1.46 -13.36 11.20
CA ALA A 36 -2.44 -13.20 10.12
C ALA A 36 -3.56 -14.26 10.18
N GLY A 37 -3.21 -15.50 10.57
CA GLY A 37 -4.20 -16.58 10.73
C GLY A 37 -5.17 -16.32 11.89
N GLU A 38 -4.70 -15.81 13.03
CA GLU A 38 -5.56 -15.43 14.15
C GLU A 38 -6.47 -14.27 13.78
N ARG A 39 -5.97 -13.25 13.09
CA ARG A 39 -6.80 -12.15 12.57
C ARG A 39 -7.84 -12.64 11.57
N GLU A 40 -7.50 -13.61 10.71
CA GLU A 40 -8.43 -14.16 9.75
C GLU A 40 -9.63 -14.86 10.42
N VAL A 41 -9.45 -15.54 11.54
CA VAL A 41 -10.57 -16.10 12.30
C VAL A 41 -11.59 -15.02 12.67
N THR A 42 -11.11 -13.86 13.11
CA THR A 42 -11.94 -12.69 13.44
C THR A 42 -12.58 -12.09 12.18
N PHE A 43 -11.82 -11.94 11.12
CA PHE A 43 -12.34 -11.42 9.85
C PHE A 43 -13.41 -12.31 9.25
N ALA A 44 -13.21 -13.63 9.24
CA ALA A 44 -14.18 -14.60 8.76
C ALA A 44 -15.49 -14.55 9.57
N HIS A 45 -15.38 -14.42 10.90
CA HIS A 45 -16.56 -14.24 11.75
C HIS A 45 -17.34 -12.98 11.37
N LEU A 46 -16.68 -11.83 11.25
CA LEU A 46 -17.35 -10.56 10.87
C LEU A 46 -17.91 -10.61 9.45
N ARG A 47 -17.20 -11.18 8.47
CA ARG A 47 -17.74 -11.35 7.11
C ARG A 47 -19.06 -12.12 7.11
N ALA A 48 -19.16 -13.15 7.94
CA ALA A 48 -20.34 -14.02 7.99
C ALA A 48 -21.51 -13.41 8.79
N THR A 49 -21.24 -12.60 9.81
CA THR A 49 -22.26 -12.15 10.77
C THR A 49 -22.60 -10.67 10.69
N ASN A 50 -21.60 -9.81 10.45
CA ASN A 50 -21.74 -8.36 10.45
C ASN A 50 -20.70 -7.70 9.53
N PRO A 51 -20.80 -7.88 8.19
CA PRO A 51 -19.76 -7.49 7.22
C PRO A 51 -19.50 -5.98 7.12
N VAL A 52 -20.39 -5.15 7.67
CA VAL A 52 -20.18 -3.71 7.87
C VAL A 52 -20.58 -3.40 9.31
N SER A 53 -19.59 -3.20 10.19
CA SER A 53 -19.77 -3.12 11.65
C SER A 53 -19.06 -1.91 12.24
N TRP A 54 -19.62 -1.34 13.34
CA TRP A 54 -19.10 -0.14 14.01
C TRP A 54 -18.17 -0.52 15.16
N HIS A 55 -16.92 -0.02 15.12
CA HIS A 55 -15.88 -0.37 16.11
C HIS A 55 -15.32 0.85 16.83
N ARG A 56 -14.71 0.60 18.01
CA ARG A 56 -14.02 1.61 18.82
C ARG A 56 -12.85 2.22 18.08
N PRO A 57 -12.40 3.44 18.45
CA PRO A 57 -11.14 3.99 17.97
C PRO A 57 -9.97 3.04 18.18
N VAL A 58 -8.99 3.07 17.25
CA VAL A 58 -7.76 2.28 17.38
C VAL A 58 -6.94 2.76 18.57
N GLU A 59 -6.35 1.83 19.30
CA GLU A 59 -5.43 2.13 20.40
C GLU A 59 -4.03 2.58 19.90
N LYS A 60 -3.30 3.27 20.76
CA LYS A 60 -1.91 3.69 20.54
C LYS A 60 -1.73 4.53 19.26
N LEU A 61 -2.52 5.55 19.13
CA LEU A 61 -2.40 6.53 18.04
C LEU A 61 -1.10 7.33 18.18
N LEU A 62 -0.53 7.77 17.04
CA LEU A 62 0.53 8.78 17.01
C LEU A 62 0.11 10.06 17.72
N ILE A 63 -1.15 10.43 17.57
CA ILE A 63 -1.77 11.61 18.16
C ILE A 63 -3.15 11.19 18.65
N GLU A 64 -3.42 11.38 19.93
CA GLU A 64 -4.74 11.17 20.49
C GLU A 64 -5.73 12.20 19.92
N ASP A 65 -6.80 11.69 19.33
CA ASP A 65 -7.93 12.51 18.91
C ASP A 65 -9.11 12.26 19.87
N PRO A 66 -9.37 13.16 20.84
CA PRO A 66 -10.46 12.98 21.80
C PRO A 66 -11.85 12.99 21.16
N ASN A 67 -11.95 13.40 19.89
CA ASN A 67 -13.21 13.41 19.14
C ASN A 67 -13.39 12.16 18.29
N ASP A 68 -12.41 11.25 18.26
CA ASP A 68 -12.52 10.00 17.50
C ASP A 68 -13.62 9.11 18.09
N GLN A 69 -14.67 8.89 17.29
CA GLN A 69 -15.83 8.08 17.70
C GLN A 69 -15.70 6.62 17.30
N GLY A 70 -14.65 6.25 16.56
CA GLY A 70 -14.49 4.92 15.99
C GLY A 70 -14.61 4.89 14.47
N PHE A 71 -14.87 3.70 13.93
CA PHE A 71 -14.91 3.48 12.50
C PHE A 71 -15.87 2.36 12.10
N TRP A 72 -16.40 2.45 10.90
CA TRP A 72 -17.05 1.34 10.22
C TRP A 72 -16.00 0.42 9.61
N ALA A 73 -16.00 -0.85 10.00
CA ALA A 73 -15.18 -1.87 9.37
C ALA A 73 -15.94 -2.51 8.21
N VAL A 74 -15.37 -2.45 7.00
CA VAL A 74 -15.93 -3.04 5.78
C VAL A 74 -15.15 -4.32 5.47
N MET A 75 -15.73 -5.48 5.77
CA MET A 75 -15.07 -6.78 5.76
C MET A 75 -15.27 -7.57 4.49
N SER A 76 -16.46 -7.48 3.85
CA SER A 76 -16.76 -8.27 2.65
C SER A 76 -16.19 -7.65 1.39
N HIS A 77 -15.85 -8.49 0.42
CA HIS A 77 -15.39 -8.09 -0.91
C HIS A 77 -16.39 -7.18 -1.61
N ALA A 78 -17.68 -7.54 -1.60
CA ALA A 78 -18.73 -6.80 -2.28
C ALA A 78 -18.89 -5.37 -1.73
N ALA A 79 -18.97 -5.22 -0.39
CA ALA A 79 -19.09 -3.90 0.25
C ALA A 79 -17.82 -3.05 0.04
N LEU A 80 -16.62 -3.65 0.08
CA LEU A 80 -15.37 -2.96 -0.20
C LEU A 80 -15.36 -2.41 -1.64
N VAL A 81 -15.72 -3.22 -2.62
CA VAL A 81 -15.80 -2.78 -4.03
C VAL A 81 -16.86 -1.69 -4.22
N GLU A 82 -17.97 -1.75 -3.49
CA GLU A 82 -18.98 -0.69 -3.47
C GLU A 82 -18.39 0.63 -2.97
N VAL A 83 -17.72 0.65 -1.80
CA VAL A 83 -17.06 1.85 -1.26
C VAL A 83 -16.07 2.44 -2.26
N THR A 84 -15.24 1.61 -2.90
CA THR A 84 -14.22 2.11 -3.84
C THR A 84 -14.79 2.77 -5.09
N LYS A 85 -16.02 2.44 -5.49
CA LYS A 85 -16.69 2.99 -6.67
C LYS A 85 -17.55 4.22 -6.36
N ARG A 86 -17.96 4.40 -5.11
CA ARG A 86 -18.81 5.51 -4.66
C ARG A 86 -17.95 6.66 -4.12
N ASN A 87 -17.08 7.19 -4.96
CA ASN A 87 -16.14 8.25 -4.57
C ASN A 87 -16.78 9.60 -4.24
N GLU A 88 -18.04 9.81 -4.59
CA GLU A 88 -18.81 11.00 -4.20
C GLU A 88 -19.36 10.87 -2.76
N ASP A 89 -19.58 9.63 -2.30
CA ASP A 89 -20.06 9.33 -0.95
C ASP A 89 -18.90 9.11 0.03
N PHE A 90 -17.76 8.59 -0.45
CA PHE A 90 -16.62 8.15 0.39
C PHE A 90 -15.31 8.82 -0.03
N LEU A 91 -14.97 9.91 0.67
CA LEU A 91 -13.85 10.79 0.36
C LEU A 91 -12.50 10.22 0.89
N SER A 92 -11.43 10.55 0.18
CA SER A 92 -10.04 10.26 0.57
C SER A 92 -9.36 11.44 1.28
N GLY A 93 -9.83 12.66 1.05
CA GLY A 93 -9.16 13.90 1.46
C GLY A 93 -9.01 14.09 2.97
N GLU A 94 -9.82 13.42 3.77
CA GLU A 94 -9.74 13.45 5.24
C GLU A 94 -8.85 12.35 5.85
N GLY A 95 -8.08 11.67 5.02
CA GLY A 95 -7.14 10.63 5.43
C GLY A 95 -7.46 9.26 4.87
N ILE A 96 -6.40 8.48 4.69
CA ILE A 96 -6.44 7.16 4.07
C ILE A 96 -6.03 6.03 5.02
N VAL A 97 -5.50 6.36 6.19
CA VAL A 97 -5.14 5.38 7.23
C VAL A 97 -6.24 5.33 8.30
N MET A 98 -6.31 4.23 9.03
CA MET A 98 -7.34 3.99 10.05
C MET A 98 -7.26 5.03 11.17
N GLU A 99 -6.07 5.45 11.53
CA GLU A 99 -5.78 6.44 12.54
C GLU A 99 -6.24 7.85 12.12
N SER A 100 -6.61 8.68 13.10
CA SER A 100 -6.77 10.11 12.88
C SER A 100 -5.41 10.78 12.78
N MET A 101 -5.22 11.62 11.76
CA MET A 101 -4.01 12.40 11.57
C MET A 101 -4.32 13.90 11.55
N PRO A 102 -3.45 14.75 12.13
CA PRO A 102 -3.56 16.20 11.98
C PRO A 102 -3.52 16.61 10.51
N GLN A 103 -4.25 17.67 10.19
CA GLN A 103 -4.35 18.16 8.81
C GLN A 103 -2.98 18.51 8.23
N GLU A 104 -2.06 19.02 9.03
CA GLU A 104 -0.70 19.37 8.62
C GLU A 104 0.09 18.13 8.13
N LEU A 105 -0.13 16.97 8.75
CA LEU A 105 0.46 15.71 8.30
C LEU A 105 -0.22 15.16 7.04
N LEU A 106 -1.54 15.32 6.95
CA LEU A 106 -2.29 14.95 5.74
C LEU A 106 -1.83 15.77 4.54
N ASP A 107 -1.70 17.09 4.71
CA ASP A 107 -1.26 18.02 3.66
C ASP A 107 0.19 17.74 3.22
N ALA A 108 1.04 17.35 4.16
CA ALA A 108 2.46 17.10 3.89
C ALA A 108 2.74 15.73 3.23
N GLY A 109 1.94 14.68 3.53
CA GLY A 109 2.35 13.29 3.29
C GLY A 109 1.51 12.47 2.33
N GLN A 110 0.26 12.79 2.12
CA GLN A 110 -0.63 11.84 1.41
C GLN A 110 -0.73 12.07 -0.11
N GLY A 111 -0.31 13.22 -0.59
CA GLY A 111 -0.27 13.51 -2.01
C GLY A 111 -1.58 13.19 -2.75
N PHE A 112 -1.50 12.78 -4.02
CA PHE A 112 -2.70 12.57 -4.83
C PHE A 112 -3.55 11.35 -4.38
N ILE A 113 -3.02 10.44 -3.57
CA ILE A 113 -3.78 9.29 -3.02
C ILE A 113 -4.87 9.72 -2.04
N ALA A 114 -4.70 10.90 -1.42
CA ALA A 114 -5.65 11.53 -0.52
C ALA A 114 -6.39 12.73 -1.15
N MET A 115 -6.41 12.81 -2.47
CA MET A 115 -7.20 13.82 -3.18
C MET A 115 -8.54 13.24 -3.61
N ASP A 116 -9.54 14.12 -3.72
CA ASP A 116 -10.84 13.80 -4.31
C ASP A 116 -11.06 14.55 -5.63
N PRO A 117 -12.01 14.11 -6.49
CA PRO A 117 -12.38 14.85 -7.67
C PRO A 117 -12.87 16.28 -7.33
N PRO A 118 -12.64 17.28 -8.18
CA PRO A 118 -12.06 17.17 -9.53
C PRO A 118 -10.51 17.16 -9.56
N ARG A 119 -9.83 17.56 -8.44
CA ARG A 119 -8.37 17.68 -8.41
C ARG A 119 -7.67 16.33 -8.63
N HIS A 120 -8.13 15.27 -7.96
CA HIS A 120 -7.61 13.91 -8.16
C HIS A 120 -7.61 13.51 -9.64
N THR A 121 -8.74 13.69 -10.33
CA THR A 121 -8.90 13.31 -11.76
C THR A 121 -7.88 14.02 -12.64
N LYS A 122 -7.68 15.34 -12.39
CA LYS A 122 -6.72 16.16 -13.11
C LYS A 122 -5.28 15.68 -12.88
N VAL A 123 -4.86 15.55 -11.63
CA VAL A 123 -3.50 15.13 -11.26
C VAL A 123 -3.22 13.72 -11.77
N ARG A 124 -4.16 12.77 -11.59
CA ARG A 124 -4.02 11.41 -12.09
C ARG A 124 -3.80 11.36 -13.61
N ARG A 125 -4.52 12.19 -14.37
CA ARG A 125 -4.39 12.25 -15.83
C ARG A 125 -3.00 12.75 -16.25
N LEU A 126 -2.47 13.77 -15.58
CA LEU A 126 -1.12 14.29 -15.78
C LEU A 126 -0.06 13.25 -15.43
N LEU A 127 -0.17 12.61 -14.26
CA LEU A 127 0.73 11.54 -13.84
C LEU A 127 0.73 10.38 -14.86
N THR A 128 -0.46 9.96 -15.30
CA THR A 128 -0.58 8.86 -16.28
C THR A 128 0.05 9.22 -17.62
N SER A 129 -0.04 10.48 -18.06
CA SER A 129 0.56 10.94 -19.33
C SER A 129 2.08 10.85 -19.35
N ALA A 130 2.73 10.91 -18.18
CA ALA A 130 4.19 10.76 -18.05
C ALA A 130 4.67 9.32 -18.35
N PHE A 131 3.80 8.31 -18.22
CA PHE A 131 4.10 6.90 -18.53
C PHE A 131 3.88 6.60 -20.03
N THR A 132 4.67 7.21 -20.90
CA THR A 132 4.61 6.98 -22.33
C THR A 132 5.01 5.53 -22.69
N PRO A 133 4.63 4.99 -23.86
CA PRO A 133 5.06 3.66 -24.30
C PRO A 133 6.59 3.48 -24.32
N LYS A 134 7.33 4.53 -24.70
CA LYS A 134 8.80 4.53 -24.67
C LYS A 134 9.34 4.40 -23.25
N GLN A 135 8.73 5.14 -22.30
CA GLN A 135 9.13 5.09 -20.90
C GLN A 135 8.80 3.72 -20.28
N ILE A 136 7.63 3.16 -20.57
CA ILE A 136 7.25 1.82 -20.12
C ILE A 136 8.24 0.76 -20.61
N THR A 137 8.64 0.80 -21.90
CA THR A 137 9.64 -0.13 -22.44
C THR A 137 10.97 -0.01 -21.71
N ARG A 138 11.41 1.22 -21.42
CA ARG A 138 12.63 1.49 -20.68
C ARG A 138 12.55 0.93 -19.26
N ILE A 139 11.47 1.23 -18.55
CA ILE A 139 11.25 0.73 -17.17
C ILE A 139 11.26 -0.80 -17.14
N ASN A 140 10.65 -1.46 -18.11
CA ASN A 140 10.66 -2.93 -18.19
C ASN A 140 12.07 -3.50 -18.37
N THR A 141 12.91 -2.82 -19.16
CA THR A 141 14.31 -3.21 -19.34
C THR A 141 15.11 -3.02 -18.04
N GLN A 142 14.87 -1.91 -17.33
CA GLN A 142 15.50 -1.61 -16.05
C GLN A 142 15.09 -2.64 -14.98
N ILE A 143 13.80 -2.99 -14.89
CA ILE A 143 13.29 -4.01 -13.95
C ILE A 143 14.02 -5.34 -14.12
N ARG A 144 14.16 -5.83 -15.35
CA ARG A 144 14.88 -7.09 -15.62
C ARG A 144 16.36 -6.99 -15.27
N GLY A 145 17.02 -5.89 -15.63
CA GLY A 145 18.43 -5.65 -15.28
C GLY A 145 18.65 -5.58 -13.76
N ASN A 146 17.74 -4.93 -13.04
CA ASN A 146 17.81 -4.83 -11.58
C ASN A 146 17.49 -6.17 -10.90
N ALA A 147 16.50 -6.94 -11.39
CA ALA A 147 16.22 -8.28 -10.87
C ALA A 147 17.46 -9.19 -11.00
N LYS A 148 18.08 -9.18 -12.19
CA LYS A 148 19.33 -9.92 -12.40
C LYS A 148 20.43 -9.49 -11.42
N ARG A 149 20.66 -8.18 -11.25
CA ARG A 149 21.69 -7.64 -10.34
C ARG A 149 21.44 -8.07 -8.89
N VAL A 150 20.21 -7.98 -8.40
CA VAL A 150 19.86 -8.40 -7.04
C VAL A 150 20.14 -9.88 -6.83
N VAL A 151 19.84 -10.73 -7.82
CA VAL A 151 20.12 -12.17 -7.72
C VAL A 151 21.60 -12.48 -7.93
N ASP A 152 22.34 -11.71 -8.77
CA ASP A 152 23.80 -11.83 -8.88
C ASP A 152 24.51 -11.58 -7.54
N ASP A 153 24.03 -10.58 -6.77
CA ASP A 153 24.60 -10.24 -5.46
C ASP A 153 24.19 -11.25 -4.37
N LEU A 154 23.02 -11.86 -4.47
CA LEU A 154 22.50 -12.84 -3.52
C LEU A 154 23.12 -14.23 -3.72
N ALA A 155 23.21 -14.70 -4.97
CA ALA A 155 23.48 -16.08 -5.33
C ALA A 155 24.79 -16.69 -4.74
N PRO A 156 25.89 -15.93 -4.53
CA PRO A 156 27.11 -16.48 -3.92
C PRO A 156 27.03 -16.73 -2.41
N GLN A 157 25.99 -16.25 -1.69
CA GLN A 157 25.98 -16.16 -0.23
C GLN A 157 25.61 -17.49 0.45
N GLY A 158 24.64 -18.24 -0.10
CA GLY A 158 24.12 -19.49 0.45
C GLY A 158 23.09 -19.34 1.55
N GLU A 159 23.16 -18.31 2.36
CA GLU A 159 22.20 -17.91 3.39
C GLU A 159 22.05 -16.38 3.36
N ALA A 160 20.85 -15.86 3.59
CA ALA A 160 20.57 -14.43 3.59
C ALA A 160 19.29 -14.08 4.38
N ASP A 161 19.15 -12.81 4.75
CA ASP A 161 17.84 -12.26 5.05
C ASP A 161 17.18 -11.80 3.74
N PHE A 162 16.22 -12.55 3.27
CA PHE A 162 15.53 -12.31 2.00
C PHE A 162 14.91 -10.93 1.90
N VAL A 163 14.43 -10.36 3.02
CA VAL A 163 13.81 -9.03 3.03
C VAL A 163 14.82 -7.95 2.70
N THR A 164 15.95 -7.92 3.41
CA THR A 164 16.93 -6.84 3.30
C THR A 164 17.90 -7.02 2.13
N GLU A 165 18.19 -8.28 1.75
CA GLU A 165 19.19 -8.60 0.74
C GLU A 165 18.60 -8.94 -0.64
N CYS A 166 17.27 -9.00 -0.74
CA CYS A 166 16.59 -9.29 -2.00
C CYS A 166 15.32 -8.44 -2.18
N ALA A 167 14.28 -8.69 -1.38
CA ALA A 167 12.94 -8.15 -1.61
C ALA A 167 12.86 -6.62 -1.55
N ALA A 168 13.68 -5.96 -0.72
CA ALA A 168 13.75 -4.50 -0.61
C ALA A 168 14.58 -3.85 -1.72
N LEU A 169 15.55 -4.56 -2.28
CA LEU A 169 16.51 -3.98 -3.22
C LEU A 169 15.91 -3.72 -4.59
N LEU A 170 15.12 -4.66 -5.12
CA LEU A 170 14.56 -4.53 -6.46
C LEU A 170 13.65 -3.30 -6.62
N PRO A 171 12.62 -3.10 -5.78
CA PRO A 171 11.75 -1.92 -5.91
C PRO A 171 12.51 -0.62 -5.66
N MET A 172 13.47 -0.59 -4.72
CA MET A 172 14.33 0.56 -4.48
C MET A 172 15.11 0.96 -5.73
N HIS A 173 15.81 0.00 -6.36
CA HIS A 173 16.57 0.27 -7.58
C HIS A 173 15.65 0.78 -8.70
N ASN A 174 14.50 0.15 -8.90
CA ASN A 174 13.57 0.53 -9.96
C ASN A 174 13.02 1.95 -9.77
N ILE A 175 12.61 2.33 -8.57
CA ILE A 175 12.10 3.68 -8.28
C ILE A 175 13.22 4.72 -8.47
N CYS A 176 14.41 4.44 -7.93
CA CYS A 176 15.55 5.34 -8.07
C CYS A 176 15.95 5.54 -9.53
N ASP A 177 15.98 4.47 -10.33
CA ASP A 177 16.26 4.55 -11.78
C ASP A 177 15.16 5.30 -12.54
N MET A 178 13.89 5.06 -12.19
CA MET A 178 12.76 5.75 -12.81
C MET A 178 12.79 7.27 -12.58
N MET A 179 13.13 7.66 -11.34
CA MET A 179 13.13 9.06 -10.90
C MET A 179 14.48 9.76 -11.08
N GLY A 180 15.49 9.03 -11.60
CA GLY A 180 16.83 9.58 -11.81
C GLY A 180 17.57 9.95 -10.53
N VAL A 181 17.34 9.20 -9.45
CA VAL A 181 18.01 9.40 -8.16
C VAL A 181 19.48 8.97 -8.26
N PRO A 182 20.46 9.85 -7.95
CA PRO A 182 21.88 9.52 -7.96
C PRO A 182 22.24 8.37 -7.02
N GLU A 183 23.22 7.55 -7.43
CA GLU A 183 23.60 6.32 -6.72
C GLU A 183 24.00 6.57 -5.26
N ASP A 184 24.73 7.65 -5.01
CA ASP A 184 25.28 8.01 -3.69
C ASP A 184 24.21 8.35 -2.63
N VAL A 185 22.99 8.70 -3.05
CA VAL A 185 21.87 9.02 -2.14
C VAL A 185 20.76 7.97 -2.12
N ARG A 186 20.79 6.95 -2.99
CA ARG A 186 19.73 5.94 -3.13
C ARG A 186 19.41 5.22 -1.82
N ARG A 187 20.46 4.77 -1.12
CA ARG A 187 20.28 4.07 0.15
C ARG A 187 19.54 4.94 1.16
N LYS A 188 19.94 6.20 1.30
CA LYS A 188 19.28 7.11 2.23
C LYS A 188 17.85 7.41 1.81
N VAL A 189 17.57 7.57 0.52
CA VAL A 189 16.20 7.72 0.00
C VAL A 189 15.33 6.52 0.40
N ALA A 190 15.85 5.29 0.25
CA ALA A 190 15.15 4.07 0.62
C ALA A 190 14.91 3.97 2.14
N ASP A 191 15.91 4.28 2.95
CA ASP A 191 15.82 4.27 4.41
C ASP A 191 14.77 5.29 4.90
N GLU A 192 14.81 6.52 4.37
CA GLU A 192 13.84 7.56 4.75
C GLU A 192 12.41 7.23 4.28
N ALA A 193 12.25 6.64 3.09
CA ALA A 193 10.95 6.15 2.63
C ALA A 193 10.38 5.04 3.53
N ARG A 194 11.25 4.11 3.98
CA ARG A 194 10.87 3.05 4.93
C ARG A 194 10.41 3.64 6.27
N TYR A 195 11.12 4.65 6.81
CA TYR A 195 10.69 5.34 8.03
C TYR A 195 9.35 6.06 7.84
N ALA A 196 9.16 6.75 6.73
CA ALA A 196 7.92 7.47 6.44
C ALA A 196 6.72 6.54 6.28
N GLY A 197 6.91 5.32 5.74
CA GLY A 197 5.86 4.31 5.61
C GLY A 197 5.63 3.48 6.88
N GLY A 198 6.70 3.16 7.62
CA GLY A 198 6.69 2.25 8.77
C GLY A 198 6.68 2.93 10.14
N TRP A 199 6.19 4.15 10.25
CA TRP A 199 6.20 4.97 11.47
C TRP A 199 5.55 4.31 12.72
N SER A 200 4.69 3.31 12.52
CA SER A 200 4.03 2.57 13.61
C SER A 200 4.79 1.32 14.05
N ASP A 201 5.87 0.94 13.36
CA ASP A 201 6.65 -0.26 13.68
C ASP A 201 7.69 0.02 14.78
N PRO A 202 7.54 -0.58 15.98
CA PRO A 202 8.49 -0.38 17.08
C PRO A 202 9.91 -0.85 16.76
N GLU A 203 10.07 -1.91 15.93
CA GLU A 203 11.39 -2.41 15.52
C GLU A 203 12.12 -1.38 14.66
N LEU A 204 11.41 -0.70 13.75
CA LEU A 204 11.95 0.31 12.88
C LEU A 204 12.23 1.63 13.60
N MET A 205 11.32 2.02 14.49
CA MET A 205 11.39 3.33 15.17
C MET A 205 12.34 3.31 16.39
N GLY A 206 12.48 2.16 17.06
CA GLY A 206 13.27 2.07 18.30
C GLY A 206 12.77 3.06 19.34
N ASP A 207 13.70 3.76 20.00
CA ASP A 207 13.40 4.78 21.03
C ASP A 207 13.17 6.19 20.44
N GLN A 208 13.13 6.35 19.12
CA GLN A 208 12.97 7.66 18.50
C GLN A 208 11.50 8.13 18.58
N PRO A 209 11.26 9.42 18.87
CA PRO A 209 9.91 9.97 18.85
C PRO A 209 9.37 9.96 17.40
N PRO A 210 8.25 9.26 17.14
CA PRO A 210 7.82 8.96 15.76
C PRO A 210 7.49 10.21 14.94
N ILE A 211 6.85 11.23 15.53
CA ILE A 211 6.43 12.43 14.81
C ILE A 211 7.63 13.27 14.29
N PRO A 212 8.60 13.67 15.11
CA PRO A 212 9.80 14.36 14.62
C PRO A 212 10.54 13.55 13.56
N ARG A 213 10.69 12.23 13.77
CA ARG A 213 11.39 11.36 12.82
C ARG A 213 10.66 11.25 11.48
N LEU A 214 9.32 11.21 11.50
CA LEU A 214 8.50 11.23 10.30
C LEU A 214 8.71 12.52 9.50
N PHE A 215 8.70 13.68 10.17
CA PHE A 215 8.96 14.97 9.52
C PHE A 215 10.36 15.07 8.94
N GLU A 216 11.38 14.52 9.61
CA GLU A 216 12.74 14.46 9.07
C GLU A 216 12.80 13.62 7.79
N ALA A 217 12.18 12.44 7.80
CA ALA A 217 12.14 11.55 6.65
C ALA A 217 11.45 12.22 5.44
N MET A 218 10.26 12.79 5.67
CA MET A 218 9.51 13.48 4.62
C MET A 218 10.25 14.72 4.12
N GLY A 219 10.89 15.48 5.02
CA GLY A 219 11.71 16.64 4.69
C GLY A 219 12.86 16.27 3.77
N TYR A 220 13.59 15.19 4.08
CA TYR A 220 14.69 14.71 3.24
C TYR A 220 14.20 14.28 1.84
N LEU A 221 13.12 13.49 1.76
CA LEU A 221 12.56 13.09 0.46
C LEU A 221 12.12 14.31 -0.36
N ARG A 222 11.54 15.33 0.28
CA ARG A 222 11.16 16.60 -0.35
C ARG A 222 12.38 17.35 -0.89
N GLU A 223 13.47 17.46 -0.13
CA GLU A 223 14.71 18.11 -0.56
C GLU A 223 15.32 17.43 -1.79
N VAL A 224 15.42 16.09 -1.76
CA VAL A 224 15.92 15.30 -2.89
C VAL A 224 15.05 15.51 -4.13
N ALA A 225 13.73 15.45 -4.00
CA ALA A 225 12.81 15.67 -5.11
C ALA A 225 12.95 17.08 -5.69
N ALA A 226 12.99 18.12 -4.86
CA ALA A 226 13.11 19.51 -5.31
C ALA A 226 14.43 19.77 -6.06
N ASP A 227 15.55 19.23 -5.57
CA ASP A 227 16.85 19.30 -6.26
C ASP A 227 16.81 18.64 -7.64
N LEU A 228 16.23 17.42 -7.71
CA LEU A 228 16.10 16.68 -8.96
C LEU A 228 15.19 17.40 -9.96
N ILE A 229 14.06 17.97 -9.53
CA ILE A 229 13.16 18.76 -10.38
C ILE A 229 13.91 19.96 -10.97
N GLY A 230 14.64 20.69 -10.12
CA GLY A 230 15.46 21.83 -10.58
C GLY A 230 16.50 21.43 -11.62
N LYS A 231 17.17 20.29 -11.42
CA LYS A 231 18.12 19.74 -12.41
C LYS A 231 17.42 19.37 -13.71
N ARG A 232 16.27 18.71 -13.70
CA ARG A 232 15.55 18.26 -14.91
C ARG A 232 14.95 19.42 -15.70
N ARG A 233 14.57 20.52 -15.07
CA ARG A 233 14.15 21.75 -15.76
C ARG A 233 15.28 22.36 -16.62
N ASN A 234 16.52 22.28 -16.14
CA ASN A 234 17.68 22.84 -16.82
C ASN A 234 18.36 21.82 -17.76
N HIS A 235 18.33 20.55 -17.38
CA HIS A 235 18.98 19.44 -18.10
C HIS A 235 18.03 18.24 -18.13
N PRO A 236 17.10 18.18 -19.10
CA PRO A 236 16.20 17.05 -19.28
C PRO A 236 16.98 15.75 -19.51
N GLU A 237 16.53 14.66 -18.89
CA GLU A 237 17.07 13.32 -19.07
C GLU A 237 15.97 12.35 -19.54
N SER A 238 16.39 11.13 -19.91
CA SER A 238 15.42 10.11 -20.32
C SER A 238 14.84 9.37 -19.12
N ASP A 239 14.24 10.06 -18.14
CA ASP A 239 13.63 9.46 -16.95
C ASP A 239 12.16 9.87 -16.77
N LEU A 240 11.48 9.25 -15.79
CA LEU A 240 10.10 9.57 -15.49
C LEU A 240 9.95 10.99 -14.92
N LEU A 241 10.95 11.45 -14.15
CA LEU A 241 10.90 12.78 -13.54
C LEU A 241 10.91 13.88 -14.60
N THR A 242 11.71 13.76 -15.65
CA THR A 242 11.66 14.68 -16.80
C THR A 242 10.27 14.68 -17.45
N ASN A 243 9.69 13.49 -17.67
CA ASN A 243 8.34 13.41 -18.23
C ASN A 243 7.29 14.06 -17.33
N LEU A 244 7.42 13.97 -15.99
CA LEU A 244 6.51 14.63 -15.03
C LEU A 244 6.65 16.15 -15.09
N VAL A 245 7.89 16.66 -15.16
CA VAL A 245 8.19 18.10 -15.28
C VAL A 245 7.63 18.69 -16.56
N GLU A 246 7.63 17.91 -17.65
CA GLU A 246 7.15 18.31 -18.98
C GLU A 246 5.68 17.99 -19.24
N ALA A 247 5.06 17.17 -18.38
CA ALA A 247 3.68 16.71 -18.58
C ALA A 247 2.70 17.88 -18.70
N GLU A 248 1.94 17.90 -19.79
CA GLU A 248 0.90 18.88 -20.05
C GLU A 248 -0.34 18.20 -20.65
N VAL A 249 -1.51 18.47 -20.09
CA VAL A 249 -2.77 17.97 -20.60
C VAL A 249 -3.81 19.13 -20.56
N ASP A 250 -4.37 19.48 -21.70
CA ASP A 250 -5.31 20.58 -21.85
C ASP A 250 -4.78 21.94 -21.34
N GLY A 251 -3.49 22.21 -21.52
CA GLY A 251 -2.81 23.43 -21.06
C GLY A 251 -2.47 23.44 -19.57
N GLU A 252 -2.76 22.37 -18.85
CA GLU A 252 -2.48 22.21 -17.42
C GLU A 252 -1.21 21.38 -17.19
N LYS A 253 -0.40 21.80 -16.21
CA LYS A 253 0.84 21.13 -15.79
C LYS A 253 0.80 20.78 -14.32
N LEU A 254 1.64 19.83 -13.92
CA LEU A 254 1.91 19.59 -12.50
C LEU A 254 2.72 20.75 -11.92
N SER A 255 2.36 21.19 -10.72
CA SER A 255 3.22 22.08 -9.93
C SER A 255 4.41 21.31 -9.37
N ASP A 256 5.47 22.03 -8.96
CA ASP A 256 6.62 21.40 -8.32
C ASP A 256 6.23 20.70 -7.03
N ASP A 257 5.32 21.26 -6.24
CA ASP A 257 4.78 20.64 -5.03
C ASP A 257 4.02 19.34 -5.33
N GLU A 258 3.26 19.27 -6.42
CA GLU A 258 2.57 18.03 -6.85
C GLU A 258 3.57 16.97 -7.30
N ILE A 259 4.66 17.35 -8.00
CA ILE A 259 5.73 16.41 -8.40
C ILE A 259 6.52 15.93 -7.17
N VAL A 260 6.87 16.82 -6.24
CA VAL A 260 7.53 16.49 -4.97
C VAL A 260 6.67 15.52 -4.16
N SER A 261 5.38 15.81 -4.03
CA SER A 261 4.43 14.94 -3.31
C SER A 261 4.31 13.57 -3.98
N PHE A 262 4.29 13.54 -5.31
CA PHE A 262 4.27 12.27 -6.06
C PHE A 262 5.57 11.48 -5.92
N PHE A 263 6.73 12.16 -5.89
CA PHE A 263 8.02 11.51 -5.63
C PHE A 263 8.02 10.80 -4.26
N GLY A 264 7.62 11.50 -3.21
CA GLY A 264 7.51 10.92 -1.86
C GLY A 264 6.54 9.73 -1.83
N LEU A 265 5.34 9.91 -2.40
CA LEU A 265 4.34 8.84 -2.48
C LEU A 265 4.86 7.62 -3.27
N LEU A 266 5.47 7.83 -4.44
CA LEU A 266 6.00 6.74 -5.26
C LEU A 266 7.10 5.98 -4.53
N THR A 267 7.98 6.69 -3.81
CA THR A 267 9.10 6.10 -3.06
C THR A 267 8.61 5.24 -1.90
N ILE A 268 7.57 5.67 -1.18
CA ILE A 268 6.98 4.91 -0.08
C ILE A 268 6.13 3.75 -0.64
N ALA A 269 5.11 4.07 -1.44
CA ALA A 269 4.12 3.09 -1.87
C ALA A 269 4.68 2.03 -2.82
N GLY A 270 5.61 2.41 -3.70
CA GLY A 270 6.19 1.50 -4.69
C GLY A 270 7.27 0.58 -4.10
N ASN A 271 7.90 0.98 -3.01
CA ASN A 271 8.94 0.18 -2.35
C ASN A 271 8.31 -0.86 -1.41
N ASP A 272 7.57 -0.42 -0.40
CA ASP A 272 7.10 -1.29 0.67
C ASP A 272 6.11 -2.35 0.18
N THR A 273 5.15 -2.00 -0.67
CA THR A 273 4.15 -2.97 -1.14
C THR A 273 4.76 -4.10 -1.98
N THR A 274 5.73 -3.78 -2.84
CA THR A 274 6.42 -4.78 -3.67
C THR A 274 7.32 -5.66 -2.80
N ARG A 275 8.05 -5.07 -1.85
CA ARG A 275 8.86 -5.81 -0.85
C ARG A 275 8.01 -6.82 -0.10
N GLN A 276 6.84 -6.41 0.44
CA GLN A 276 5.96 -7.28 1.19
C GLN A 276 5.37 -8.39 0.30
N SER A 277 4.91 -8.05 -0.91
CA SER A 277 4.40 -9.04 -1.86
C SER A 277 5.43 -10.10 -2.19
N THR A 278 6.69 -9.70 -2.41
CA THR A 278 7.81 -10.59 -2.69
C THR A 278 8.13 -11.49 -1.49
N SER A 279 8.19 -10.92 -0.28
CA SER A 279 8.51 -11.66 0.93
C SER A 279 7.45 -12.72 1.27
N HIS A 280 6.17 -12.36 1.21
CA HIS A 280 5.07 -13.30 1.42
C HIS A 280 5.02 -14.38 0.34
N ALA A 281 5.29 -14.03 -0.92
CA ALA A 281 5.32 -15.00 -2.01
C ALA A 281 6.46 -16.01 -1.83
N MET A 282 7.66 -15.58 -1.40
CA MET A 282 8.78 -16.48 -1.11
C MET A 282 8.44 -17.45 0.03
N LYS A 283 7.82 -16.95 1.11
CA LYS A 283 7.33 -17.79 2.21
C LYS A 283 6.31 -18.81 1.72
N ALA A 284 5.31 -18.36 0.94
CA ALA A 284 4.27 -19.24 0.40
C ALA A 284 4.84 -20.29 -0.55
N LEU A 285 5.80 -19.97 -1.41
CA LEU A 285 6.47 -20.93 -2.29
C LEU A 285 7.29 -21.98 -1.52
N THR A 286 7.72 -21.68 -0.30
CA THR A 286 8.34 -22.66 0.60
C THR A 286 7.29 -23.54 1.27
N ASP A 287 6.20 -22.94 1.75
CA ASP A 287 5.13 -23.65 2.47
C ASP A 287 4.30 -24.57 1.55
N PHE A 288 4.19 -24.21 0.25
CA PHE A 288 3.41 -24.92 -0.76
C PHE A 288 4.30 -25.38 -1.92
N PRO A 289 5.16 -26.39 -1.71
CA PRO A 289 6.14 -26.84 -2.70
C PRO A 289 5.50 -27.41 -3.98
N ASP A 290 4.28 -27.91 -3.90
CA ASP A 290 3.47 -28.34 -5.07
C ASP A 290 3.15 -27.16 -6.00
N GLN A 291 2.86 -25.99 -5.44
CA GLN A 291 2.60 -24.76 -6.20
C GLN A 291 3.87 -24.23 -6.87
N ARG A 292 5.00 -24.30 -6.17
CA ARG A 292 6.31 -24.00 -6.75
C ARG A 292 6.64 -24.95 -7.91
N ALA A 293 6.43 -26.24 -7.74
CA ALA A 293 6.66 -27.23 -8.80
C ALA A 293 5.72 -26.98 -9.99
N TRP A 294 4.46 -26.69 -9.75
CA TRP A 294 3.51 -26.31 -10.79
C TRP A 294 4.00 -25.08 -11.57
N LEU A 295 4.45 -24.00 -10.90
CA LEU A 295 4.97 -22.82 -11.57
C LEU A 295 6.17 -23.15 -12.46
N MET A 296 7.13 -23.94 -11.94
CA MET A 296 8.40 -24.24 -12.62
C MET A 296 8.24 -25.24 -13.79
N ASP A 297 7.15 -26.00 -13.85
CA ASP A 297 6.86 -26.91 -14.97
C ASP A 297 6.62 -26.15 -16.31
N ASP A 298 6.06 -24.92 -16.25
CA ASP A 298 5.93 -24.00 -17.41
C ASP A 298 5.88 -22.56 -16.93
N PHE A 299 7.04 -22.04 -16.53
CA PHE A 299 7.16 -20.73 -15.89
C PHE A 299 6.59 -19.60 -16.78
N ASP A 300 6.99 -19.54 -18.04
CA ASP A 300 6.62 -18.46 -18.96
C ASP A 300 5.11 -18.37 -19.20
N ALA A 301 4.43 -19.51 -19.29
CA ALA A 301 2.98 -19.55 -19.47
C ALA A 301 2.23 -19.22 -18.18
N ARG A 302 2.78 -19.57 -17.00
CA ARG A 302 2.08 -19.57 -15.71
C ARG A 302 2.35 -18.35 -14.85
N ILE A 303 3.49 -17.67 -15.03
CA ILE A 303 3.92 -16.58 -14.14
C ILE A 303 2.90 -15.44 -14.04
N LYS A 304 2.16 -15.13 -15.11
CA LYS A 304 1.16 -14.05 -15.09
C LYS A 304 0.01 -14.34 -14.13
N THR A 305 -0.50 -15.56 -14.15
CA THR A 305 -1.56 -16.01 -13.23
C THR A 305 -1.01 -16.16 -11.81
N ALA A 306 0.19 -16.71 -11.67
CA ALA A 306 0.86 -16.89 -10.39
C ALA A 306 1.07 -15.56 -9.64
N VAL A 307 1.45 -14.49 -10.33
CA VAL A 307 1.65 -13.17 -9.72
C VAL A 307 0.34 -12.59 -9.13
N GLU A 308 -0.81 -12.83 -9.76
CA GLU A 308 -2.10 -12.38 -9.18
C GLU A 308 -2.35 -13.09 -7.84
N GLU A 309 -2.08 -14.39 -7.75
CA GLU A 309 -2.23 -15.12 -6.48
C GLU A 309 -1.19 -14.71 -5.44
N MET A 310 0.06 -14.47 -5.83
CA MET A 310 1.09 -13.93 -4.94
C MET A 310 0.65 -12.60 -4.31
N VAL A 311 0.05 -11.72 -5.11
CA VAL A 311 -0.45 -10.42 -4.65
C VAL A 311 -1.72 -10.55 -3.81
N ARG A 312 -2.65 -11.46 -4.16
CA ARG A 312 -3.81 -11.75 -3.32
C ARG A 312 -3.39 -12.26 -1.95
N TRP A 313 -2.53 -13.27 -1.93
CA TRP A 313 -2.02 -13.91 -0.71
C TRP A 313 -1.29 -12.94 0.20
N ALA A 314 -0.40 -12.13 -0.37
CA ALA A 314 0.35 -11.13 0.37
C ALA A 314 -0.56 -10.04 0.95
N THR A 315 -1.51 -9.55 0.19
CA THR A 315 -2.32 -8.37 0.53
C THR A 315 -1.49 -7.31 1.27
N PRO A 316 -0.50 -6.69 0.61
CA PRO A 316 0.54 -5.90 1.29
C PRO A 316 0.01 -4.67 2.02
N ILE A 317 -1.16 -4.16 1.61
CA ILE A 317 -1.94 -3.15 2.33
C ILE A 317 -3.18 -3.83 2.89
N MET A 318 -3.28 -3.86 4.22
CA MET A 318 -4.39 -4.52 4.91
C MET A 318 -5.65 -3.67 4.97
N THR A 319 -5.51 -2.36 5.13
CA THR A 319 -6.64 -1.44 5.27
C THR A 319 -6.44 -0.14 4.51
N PHE A 320 -7.54 0.46 4.04
CA PHE A 320 -7.61 1.86 3.64
C PHE A 320 -8.86 2.50 4.22
N ARG A 321 -8.76 3.77 4.64
CA ARG A 321 -9.87 4.56 5.12
C ARG A 321 -10.48 5.43 4.02
N ARG A 322 -11.77 5.70 4.20
CA ARG A 322 -12.52 6.80 3.59
C ARG A 322 -13.28 7.53 4.68
N THR A 323 -13.79 8.71 4.33
CA THR A 323 -14.70 9.48 5.20
C THR A 323 -16.00 9.70 4.47
N ALA A 324 -17.14 9.47 5.12
CA ALA A 324 -18.45 9.69 4.52
C ALA A 324 -18.69 11.18 4.26
N ALA A 325 -18.98 11.55 3.02
CA ALA A 325 -19.23 12.93 2.60
C ALA A 325 -20.60 13.46 3.06
N HIS A 326 -21.55 12.58 3.29
CA HIS A 326 -22.92 12.83 3.72
C HIS A 326 -23.54 11.55 4.26
N ASP A 327 -24.72 11.65 4.85
CA ASP A 327 -25.47 10.49 5.31
C ASP A 327 -25.82 9.58 4.13
N CYS A 328 -25.45 8.30 4.24
CA CYS A 328 -25.67 7.31 3.19
C CYS A 328 -25.88 5.91 3.78
N GLU A 329 -26.25 4.96 2.92
CA GLU A 329 -26.39 3.56 3.29
C GLU A 329 -25.27 2.71 2.66
N LEU A 330 -24.72 1.76 3.43
CA LEU A 330 -23.77 0.77 2.96
C LEU A 330 -24.14 -0.61 3.54
N ALA A 331 -24.46 -1.57 2.69
CA ALA A 331 -24.84 -2.93 3.08
C ALA A 331 -25.89 -2.98 4.21
N GLY A 332 -26.91 -2.12 4.16
CA GLY A 332 -27.99 -2.00 5.13
C GLY A 332 -27.67 -1.21 6.39
N GLN A 333 -26.45 -0.69 6.53
CA GLN A 333 -26.03 0.15 7.66
C GLN A 333 -26.17 1.65 7.30
N GLN A 334 -26.65 2.44 8.26
CA GLN A 334 -26.72 3.88 8.10
C GLN A 334 -25.40 4.53 8.49
N ILE A 335 -24.69 5.03 7.50
CA ILE A 335 -23.40 5.75 7.65
C ILE A 335 -23.74 7.25 7.76
N THR A 336 -23.17 7.92 8.74
CA THR A 336 -23.40 9.37 8.94
C THR A 336 -22.25 10.18 8.38
N GLU A 337 -22.52 11.40 7.89
CA GLU A 337 -21.50 12.35 7.45
C GLU A 337 -20.36 12.48 8.45
N GLY A 338 -19.13 12.39 7.95
CA GLY A 338 -17.89 12.43 8.74
C GLY A 338 -17.51 11.10 9.42
N ASP A 339 -18.31 10.02 9.25
CA ASP A 339 -17.91 8.71 9.77
C ASP A 339 -16.69 8.18 9.01
N LYS A 340 -15.75 7.56 9.74
CA LYS A 340 -14.65 6.79 9.14
C LYS A 340 -15.19 5.46 8.62
N VAL A 341 -14.85 5.14 7.38
CA VAL A 341 -15.19 3.88 6.71
C VAL A 341 -13.89 3.20 6.31
N VAL A 342 -13.53 2.13 7.00
CA VAL A 342 -12.26 1.42 6.83
C VAL A 342 -12.49 0.14 6.05
N MET A 343 -11.89 0.05 4.87
CA MET A 343 -11.92 -1.10 3.99
C MET A 343 -10.84 -2.09 4.40
N PHE A 344 -11.22 -3.33 4.71
CA PHE A 344 -10.31 -4.41 5.12
C PHE A 344 -9.97 -5.30 3.92
N TYR A 345 -8.94 -4.94 3.17
CA TYR A 345 -8.45 -5.72 2.02
C TYR A 345 -7.98 -7.10 2.42
N ALA A 346 -7.33 -7.21 3.61
CA ALA A 346 -6.89 -8.48 4.17
C ALA A 346 -8.06 -9.43 4.45
N SER A 347 -9.24 -8.89 4.77
CA SER A 347 -10.47 -9.67 4.89
C SER A 347 -11.08 -10.00 3.52
N ALA A 348 -11.25 -9.00 2.66
CA ALA A 348 -11.95 -9.14 1.38
C ALA A 348 -11.26 -10.12 0.41
N ASN A 349 -9.93 -10.23 0.47
CA ASN A 349 -9.17 -11.19 -0.34
C ASN A 349 -9.30 -12.65 0.14
N TRP A 350 -9.97 -12.87 1.27
CA TRP A 350 -10.27 -14.20 1.84
C TRP A 350 -11.78 -14.47 1.89
N ASP A 351 -12.59 -13.65 1.19
CA ASP A 351 -14.04 -13.77 1.18
C ASP A 351 -14.48 -15.03 0.41
N THR A 352 -15.07 -15.99 1.13
CA THR A 352 -15.55 -17.27 0.58
C THR A 352 -16.71 -17.13 -0.40
N GLU A 353 -17.40 -15.98 -0.43
CA GLU A 353 -18.41 -15.68 -1.44
C GLU A 353 -17.78 -15.37 -2.82
N VAL A 354 -16.46 -15.11 -2.86
CA VAL A 354 -15.74 -14.73 -4.07
C VAL A 354 -14.63 -15.73 -4.42
N PHE A 355 -13.94 -16.24 -3.42
CA PHE A 355 -12.80 -17.15 -3.59
C PHE A 355 -13.14 -18.55 -3.06
N THR A 356 -13.03 -19.56 -3.90
CA THR A 356 -13.09 -20.95 -3.45
C THR A 356 -11.79 -21.29 -2.73
N ASP A 357 -11.88 -21.90 -1.54
CA ASP A 357 -10.74 -22.26 -0.70
C ASP A 357 -9.70 -21.12 -0.59
N PRO A 358 -10.09 -19.92 -0.05
CA PRO A 358 -9.21 -18.77 -0.02
C PRO A 358 -7.95 -18.96 0.84
N GLU A 359 -7.97 -19.91 1.77
CA GLU A 359 -6.86 -20.35 2.62
C GLU A 359 -5.81 -21.19 1.86
N ARG A 360 -6.12 -21.62 0.65
CA ARG A 360 -5.18 -22.32 -0.22
C ARG A 360 -4.44 -21.32 -1.09
N PHE A 361 -3.12 -21.35 -1.05
CA PHE A 361 -2.26 -20.67 -2.01
C PHE A 361 -2.29 -21.44 -3.32
N ASP A 362 -2.97 -20.93 -4.32
CA ASP A 362 -3.22 -21.60 -5.61
C ASP A 362 -2.78 -20.70 -6.77
N LEU A 363 -1.57 -20.93 -7.28
CA LEU A 363 -0.98 -20.13 -8.36
C LEU A 363 -1.73 -20.27 -9.70
N SER A 364 -2.62 -21.26 -9.81
CA SER A 364 -3.47 -21.45 -10.99
C SER A 364 -4.84 -20.78 -10.89
N ARG A 365 -5.11 -20.06 -9.79
CA ARG A 365 -6.41 -19.43 -9.54
C ARG A 365 -6.79 -18.46 -10.67
N ASP A 366 -7.84 -18.80 -11.41
CA ASP A 366 -8.41 -18.00 -12.49
C ASP A 366 -9.93 -18.25 -12.58
N PRO A 367 -10.81 -17.24 -12.44
CA PRO A 367 -10.47 -15.83 -12.20
C PRO A 367 -9.94 -15.58 -10.78
N ASN A 368 -9.10 -14.54 -10.64
CA ASN A 368 -8.58 -14.06 -9.36
C ASN A 368 -8.94 -12.57 -9.15
N PRO A 369 -10.19 -12.27 -8.75
CA PRO A 369 -10.69 -10.91 -8.63
C PRO A 369 -10.25 -10.21 -7.33
N HIS A 370 -8.98 -10.39 -6.93
CA HIS A 370 -8.48 -9.79 -5.69
C HIS A 370 -8.50 -8.26 -5.71
N VAL A 371 -8.64 -7.66 -4.53
CA VAL A 371 -8.76 -6.22 -4.37
C VAL A 371 -7.45 -5.53 -3.93
N SER A 372 -6.32 -6.23 -3.90
CA SER A 372 -5.03 -5.70 -3.45
C SER A 372 -4.55 -4.46 -4.21
N PHE A 373 -5.05 -4.21 -5.42
CA PHE A 373 -4.80 -2.99 -6.19
C PHE A 373 -5.91 -1.94 -6.07
N GLY A 374 -6.89 -2.09 -5.15
CA GLY A 374 -7.86 -1.06 -4.81
C GLY A 374 -9.27 -1.25 -5.38
N GLY A 375 -9.72 -2.49 -5.67
CA GLY A 375 -11.15 -2.80 -5.95
C GLY A 375 -11.79 -2.13 -7.18
N GLY A 376 -11.03 -1.41 -8.02
CA GLY A 376 -11.48 -0.87 -9.31
C GLY A 376 -12.09 0.55 -9.29
N GLY A 377 -11.97 1.30 -8.18
CA GLY A 377 -12.38 2.72 -8.10
C GLY A 377 -11.36 3.69 -8.70
N ILE A 378 -11.63 5.00 -8.54
CA ILE A 378 -10.76 6.06 -9.08
C ILE A 378 -9.32 6.03 -8.52
N HIS A 379 -9.15 5.45 -7.33
CA HIS A 379 -7.85 5.24 -6.67
C HIS A 379 -7.22 3.87 -6.99
N HIS A 380 -7.69 3.15 -8.02
CA HIS A 380 -7.03 1.92 -8.45
C HIS A 380 -5.53 2.15 -8.65
N CYS A 381 -4.70 1.25 -8.14
CA CYS A 381 -3.25 1.40 -8.08
C CYS A 381 -2.65 1.81 -9.43
N LEU A 382 -1.96 2.95 -9.46
CA LEU A 382 -1.30 3.46 -10.67
C LEU A 382 -0.12 2.55 -11.08
N GLY A 383 0.58 2.00 -10.08
CA GLY A 383 1.75 1.14 -10.25
C GLY A 383 1.45 -0.35 -10.47
N ASN A 384 0.17 -0.75 -10.61
CA ASN A 384 -0.21 -2.17 -10.64
C ASN A 384 0.52 -3.00 -11.70
N GLN A 385 0.78 -2.47 -12.89
CA GLN A 385 1.54 -3.16 -13.94
C GLN A 385 3.03 -3.28 -13.60
N LEU A 386 3.60 -2.24 -12.96
CA LEU A 386 5.00 -2.25 -12.52
C LEU A 386 5.23 -3.30 -11.43
N ALA A 387 4.32 -3.39 -10.47
CA ALA A 387 4.39 -4.39 -9.40
C ALA A 387 4.37 -5.82 -9.96
N ARG A 388 3.44 -6.12 -10.89
CA ARG A 388 3.36 -7.43 -11.57
C ARG A 388 4.66 -7.77 -12.30
N GLN A 389 5.23 -6.81 -13.01
CA GLN A 389 6.46 -7.03 -13.77
C GLN A 389 7.67 -7.22 -12.86
N GLN A 390 7.74 -6.50 -11.73
CA GLN A 390 8.80 -6.67 -10.75
C GLN A 390 8.76 -8.06 -10.12
N LEU A 391 7.58 -8.51 -9.67
CA LEU A 391 7.42 -9.86 -9.13
C LEU A 391 7.78 -10.93 -10.17
N ALA A 392 7.27 -10.83 -11.39
CA ALA A 392 7.56 -11.78 -12.44
C ALA A 392 9.06 -11.84 -12.76
N ALA A 393 9.73 -10.70 -12.91
CA ALA A 393 11.15 -10.66 -13.25
C ALA A 393 12.04 -11.16 -12.11
N LEU A 394 11.69 -10.88 -10.85
CA LEU A 394 12.48 -11.33 -9.72
C LEU A 394 12.35 -12.84 -9.51
N PHE A 395 11.14 -13.39 -9.56
CA PHE A 395 10.92 -14.83 -9.41
C PHE A 395 11.45 -15.63 -10.60
N ASP A 396 11.51 -15.05 -11.81
CA ASP A 396 12.21 -15.65 -12.95
C ASP A 396 13.70 -15.88 -12.62
N GLU A 397 14.41 -14.82 -12.23
CA GLU A 397 15.84 -14.92 -11.86
C GLU A 397 16.06 -15.83 -10.64
N LEU A 398 15.26 -15.67 -9.58
CA LEU A 398 15.42 -16.43 -8.33
C LEU A 398 15.21 -17.93 -8.54
N LEU A 399 14.08 -18.34 -9.13
CA LEU A 399 13.70 -19.73 -9.17
C LEU A 399 14.50 -20.56 -10.20
N HIS A 400 14.98 -19.90 -11.28
CA HIS A 400 15.86 -20.58 -12.24
C HIS A 400 17.31 -20.70 -11.77
N ARG A 401 17.81 -19.71 -11.01
CA ARG A 401 19.21 -19.68 -10.57
C ARG A 401 19.43 -20.27 -9.21
N LEU A 402 18.43 -20.20 -8.32
CA LEU A 402 18.45 -20.73 -6.96
C LEU A 402 17.25 -21.68 -6.78
N PRO A 403 17.24 -22.82 -7.50
CA PRO A 403 16.06 -23.70 -7.53
C PRO A 403 15.74 -24.36 -6.19
N ASP A 404 16.65 -24.33 -5.24
CA ASP A 404 16.50 -24.89 -3.89
C ASP A 404 16.34 -23.81 -2.80
N ILE A 405 16.20 -22.52 -3.18
CA ILE A 405 15.99 -21.46 -2.18
C ILE A 405 14.72 -21.74 -1.35
N GLU A 406 14.86 -21.71 -0.04
CA GLU A 406 13.77 -21.95 0.90
C GLU A 406 13.92 -21.11 2.16
N VAL A 407 12.81 -20.80 2.82
CA VAL A 407 12.80 -20.17 4.14
C VAL A 407 13.26 -21.18 5.17
N CYS A 408 14.29 -20.83 5.95
CA CYS A 408 14.93 -21.75 6.88
C CYS A 408 14.81 -21.34 8.36
N GLY A 409 14.13 -20.24 8.66
CA GLY A 409 13.91 -19.74 10.02
C GLY A 409 12.55 -19.11 10.21
N ALA A 410 12.22 -18.70 11.44
CA ALA A 410 10.99 -18.02 11.75
C ALA A 410 11.01 -16.58 11.17
N PRO A 411 10.01 -16.16 10.36
CA PRO A 411 9.91 -14.78 9.95
C PRO A 411 9.55 -13.89 11.13
N SER A 412 9.96 -12.61 11.09
CA SER A 412 9.41 -11.55 11.95
C SER A 412 8.47 -10.65 11.14
N TYR A 413 7.39 -10.22 11.77
CA TYR A 413 6.34 -9.45 11.11
C TYR A 413 6.18 -8.07 11.73
N THR A 414 5.87 -7.09 10.89
CA THR A 414 5.53 -5.73 11.31
C THR A 414 4.20 -5.70 12.06
N VAL A 415 4.15 -5.02 13.19
CA VAL A 415 2.88 -4.69 13.86
C VAL A 415 2.31 -3.42 13.25
N SER A 416 1.26 -3.54 12.45
CA SER A 416 0.66 -2.42 11.73
C SER A 416 -0.82 -2.66 11.47
N THR A 417 -1.59 -1.58 11.45
CA THR A 417 -2.98 -1.55 10.97
C THR A 417 -3.04 -1.47 9.45
N PHE A 418 -1.95 -1.02 8.82
CA PHE A 418 -1.89 -0.64 7.42
C PHE A 418 -1.10 -1.64 6.55
N PHE A 419 0.17 -1.94 6.90
CA PHE A 419 1.02 -2.86 6.15
C PHE A 419 0.96 -4.29 6.67
N HIS A 420 0.80 -5.26 5.78
CA HIS A 420 1.07 -6.68 6.05
C HIS A 420 2.57 -6.92 5.87
N GLY A 421 3.35 -6.48 6.84
CA GLY A 421 4.80 -6.38 6.72
C GLY A 421 5.55 -7.63 7.22
N VAL A 422 6.62 -7.97 6.50
CA VAL A 422 7.66 -8.91 6.93
C VAL A 422 8.94 -8.12 7.15
N ASN A 423 9.50 -8.16 8.37
CA ASN A 423 10.74 -7.46 8.72
C ASN A 423 11.95 -8.29 8.40
N HIS A 424 11.91 -9.60 8.73
CA HIS A 424 12.99 -10.55 8.48
C HIS A 424 12.44 -11.88 7.94
N LEU A 425 13.14 -12.44 6.96
CA LEU A 425 12.82 -13.73 6.35
C LEU A 425 14.11 -14.50 6.03
N PRO A 426 14.64 -15.29 6.97
CA PRO A 426 15.84 -16.08 6.74
C PRO A 426 15.63 -17.13 5.64
N VAL A 427 16.50 -17.14 4.65
CA VAL A 427 16.52 -18.13 3.56
C VAL A 427 17.87 -18.82 3.45
N ARG A 428 17.85 -20.03 2.88
CA ARG A 428 19.05 -20.78 2.48
C ARG A 428 18.88 -21.33 1.08
N PHE A 429 20.01 -21.54 0.40
CA PHE A 429 20.09 -22.08 -0.95
C PHE A 429 21.50 -22.55 -1.26
N SER A 430 21.68 -23.36 -2.28
CA SER A 430 23.01 -23.71 -2.79
C SER A 430 23.62 -22.51 -3.50
N PRO A 431 24.84 -22.04 -3.10
CA PRO A 431 25.49 -20.93 -3.79
C PRO A 431 25.69 -21.23 -5.27
N SER A 432 25.45 -20.21 -6.11
CA SER A 432 25.71 -20.27 -7.55
C SER A 432 26.51 -19.03 -8.01
N HIS A 433 27.27 -19.17 -9.10
CA HIS A 433 28.14 -18.09 -9.64
C HIS A 433 27.71 -17.65 -11.03
#